data_de2d6f6ee27cbf3cbf8f45b3c56b852c
#
_entry.id   de2d6f6ee27cbf3cbf8f45b3c56b852c
#
_cell.length_a   1.000
_cell.length_b   1.000
_cell.length_c   1.000
_cell.angle_alpha   90.00
_cell.angle_beta   90.00
_cell.angle_gamma   90.00
#
_symmetry.space_group_name_H-M   'P 1'
#
loop_
_entity.id
_entity.type
_entity.pdbx_description
1 polymer ?
#
loop_
_entity_poly.entity_id
_entity_poly.type
_entity_poly.pdbx_seq_one_letter_code
_entity_poly.pdbx_strand_id
1 'polypeptide(L)'
;DYYDAINFYGSGFWKNSAVDIPASSLVKSGHLDTYAYRFDWDELKEINGVELSKLVGAAHALEILFVFGTFENFIIRSFLFGRGSYAPAVQLSKNIQSYWAEFAYTGKPGKGREKNLPLWSNWSETGDKYLILDSSLDKGIRMSDEEYTVDFLLSGLAKDKRLSDVEKCETLFGISYDDGTGVSDKIFNSFMNGFCSDINYTRTIEIINADRTRITIDNEEET
;
A
#
# COMPACT_ATOMS: atom_id res chain seq x y z
N ASP A 1 -3.82 -7.88 15.53
CA ASP A 1 -4.40 -9.21 15.35
C ASP A 1 -3.98 -9.83 14.01
N TYR A 2 -4.59 -10.93 13.61
CA TYR A 2 -4.27 -11.66 12.38
C TYR A 2 -4.36 -10.78 11.13
N TYR A 3 -5.48 -10.08 10.94
CA TYR A 3 -5.72 -9.21 9.78
C TYR A 3 -4.67 -8.10 9.64
N ASP A 4 -4.34 -7.44 10.75
CA ASP A 4 -3.31 -6.39 10.75
C ASP A 4 -1.93 -6.94 10.38
N ALA A 5 -1.61 -8.17 10.81
CA ALA A 5 -0.34 -8.79 10.48
C ALA A 5 -0.22 -9.10 8.98
N ILE A 6 -1.21 -9.78 8.39
CA ILE A 6 -1.17 -10.11 6.96
C ILE A 6 -1.16 -8.87 6.08
N ASN A 7 -1.93 -7.83 6.45
CA ASN A 7 -1.91 -6.56 5.72
C ASN A 7 -0.55 -5.86 5.81
N PHE A 8 0.07 -5.84 6.97
CA PHE A 8 1.39 -5.24 7.13
C PHE A 8 2.43 -5.90 6.23
N TYR A 9 2.50 -7.24 6.25
CA TYR A 9 3.49 -7.95 5.42
C TYR A 9 3.15 -7.88 3.93
N GLY A 10 1.89 -8.07 3.55
CA GLY A 10 1.46 -7.94 2.14
C GLY A 10 1.76 -6.55 1.57
N SER A 11 1.36 -5.50 2.27
CA SER A 11 1.64 -4.11 1.87
C SER A 11 3.14 -3.80 1.89
N GLY A 12 3.90 -4.33 2.86
CA GLY A 12 5.34 -4.14 2.97
C GLY A 12 6.11 -4.75 1.79
N PHE A 13 5.82 -5.99 1.43
CA PHE A 13 6.43 -6.64 0.27
C PHE A 13 6.03 -5.95 -1.02
N TRP A 14 4.77 -5.56 -1.18
CA TRP A 14 4.32 -4.82 -2.35
C TRP A 14 5.02 -3.45 -2.47
N LYS A 15 5.11 -2.69 -1.38
CA LYS A 15 5.86 -1.43 -1.35
C LYS A 15 7.33 -1.64 -1.75
N ASN A 16 7.98 -2.67 -1.18
CA ASN A 16 9.37 -2.97 -1.49
C ASN A 16 9.57 -3.24 -2.99
N SER A 17 8.77 -4.12 -3.59
CA SER A 17 8.91 -4.51 -4.99
C SER A 17 8.46 -3.43 -5.97
N ALA A 18 7.36 -2.73 -5.68
CA ALA A 18 6.75 -1.77 -6.59
C ALA A 18 7.31 -0.35 -6.46
N VAL A 19 7.92 0.01 -5.32
CA VAL A 19 8.41 1.37 -5.04
C VAL A 19 9.87 1.39 -4.65
N ASP A 20 10.27 0.70 -3.56
CA ASP A 20 11.60 0.87 -2.97
C ASP A 20 12.72 0.39 -3.92
N ILE A 21 12.57 -0.81 -4.51
CA ILE A 21 13.54 -1.35 -5.47
C ILE A 21 13.60 -0.53 -6.77
N PRO A 22 12.47 -0.18 -7.44
CA PRO A 22 12.51 0.66 -8.63
C PRO A 22 13.09 2.04 -8.40
N ALA A 23 12.69 2.73 -7.32
CA ALA A 23 13.19 4.06 -7.01
C ALA A 23 14.71 4.06 -6.75
N SER A 24 15.20 3.11 -5.93
CA SER A 24 16.63 2.93 -5.70
C SER A 24 17.39 2.59 -6.97
N SER A 25 16.83 1.76 -7.86
CA SER A 25 17.45 1.39 -9.13
C SER A 25 17.54 2.59 -10.08
N LEU A 26 16.52 3.42 -10.14
CA LEU A 26 16.51 4.66 -10.93
C LEU A 26 17.60 5.62 -10.44
N VAL A 27 17.69 5.86 -9.15
CA VAL A 27 18.70 6.76 -8.57
C VAL A 27 20.11 6.23 -8.81
N LYS A 28 20.36 4.94 -8.61
CA LYS A 28 21.66 4.28 -8.91
C LYS A 28 22.03 4.36 -10.39
N SER A 29 21.04 4.43 -11.28
CA SER A 29 21.25 4.62 -12.72
C SER A 29 21.45 6.09 -13.12
N GLY A 30 21.46 7.03 -12.16
CA GLY A 30 21.68 8.46 -12.39
C GLY A 30 20.40 9.29 -12.53
N HIS A 31 19.20 8.71 -12.38
CA HIS A 31 17.94 9.43 -12.41
C HIS A 31 17.64 10.06 -11.03
N LEU A 32 18.35 11.13 -10.69
CA LEU A 32 18.29 11.74 -9.35
C LEU A 32 16.95 12.45 -9.08
N ASP A 33 16.21 12.88 -10.09
CA ASP A 33 14.89 13.48 -9.96
C ASP A 33 13.78 12.40 -9.90
N THR A 34 13.98 11.40 -9.02
CA THR A 34 13.03 10.33 -8.72
C THR A 34 12.24 10.69 -7.47
N TYR A 35 10.91 10.67 -7.55
CA TYR A 35 10.01 11.01 -6.45
C TYR A 35 9.05 9.86 -6.19
N ALA A 36 8.82 9.54 -4.93
CA ALA A 36 7.88 8.51 -4.50
C ALA A 36 6.94 9.05 -3.42
N TYR A 37 5.76 8.47 -3.31
CA TYR A 37 4.81 8.79 -2.25
C TYR A 37 4.17 7.52 -1.69
N ARG A 38 3.63 7.67 -0.48
CA ARG A 38 2.69 6.72 0.13
C ARG A 38 1.42 7.50 0.49
N PHE A 39 0.29 6.95 0.08
CA PHE A 39 -1.01 7.51 0.41
C PHE A 39 -1.49 6.83 1.69
N ASP A 40 -1.64 7.60 2.77
CA ASP A 40 -1.98 7.11 4.10
C ASP A 40 -3.38 7.54 4.58
N TRP A 41 -4.14 8.26 3.76
CA TRP A 41 -5.48 8.67 4.16
C TRP A 41 -6.40 7.46 4.37
N ASP A 42 -6.86 7.25 5.59
CA ASP A 42 -7.69 6.13 6.02
C ASP A 42 -8.92 6.54 6.84
N GLU A 43 -9.26 7.84 6.93
CA GLU A 43 -10.39 8.36 7.70
C GLU A 43 -11.74 8.03 7.06
N LEU A 44 -11.90 6.78 6.67
CA LEU A 44 -13.12 6.24 6.11
C LEU A 44 -14.23 6.16 7.16
N LYS A 45 -15.46 6.28 6.68
CA LYS A 45 -16.66 6.25 7.52
C LYS A 45 -16.88 4.86 8.11
N GLU A 46 -17.38 4.83 9.36
CA GLU A 46 -18.00 3.63 9.92
C GLU A 46 -19.39 3.41 9.30
N ILE A 47 -19.70 2.18 8.89
CA ILE A 47 -20.99 1.79 8.33
C ILE A 47 -21.54 0.59 9.10
N ASN A 48 -22.68 0.78 9.77
CA ASN A 48 -23.37 -0.29 10.51
C ASN A 48 -22.48 -1.05 11.51
N GLY A 49 -21.59 -0.34 12.21
CA GLY A 49 -20.66 -0.95 13.17
C GLY A 49 -19.40 -1.53 12.53
N VAL A 50 -19.23 -1.42 11.21
CA VAL A 50 -18.01 -1.83 10.52
C VAL A 50 -17.10 -0.62 10.33
N GLU A 51 -15.93 -0.64 10.93
CA GLU A 51 -14.88 0.37 10.76
C GLU A 51 -14.20 0.18 9.40
N LEU A 52 -14.65 0.92 8.38
CA LEU A 52 -14.05 0.83 7.03
C LEU A 52 -12.57 1.26 7.03
N SER A 53 -12.16 2.16 7.91
CA SER A 53 -10.76 2.54 8.11
C SER A 53 -9.86 1.33 8.43
N LYS A 54 -10.34 0.38 9.23
CA LYS A 54 -9.61 -0.85 9.53
C LYS A 54 -9.71 -1.91 8.43
N LEU A 55 -10.88 -2.01 7.79
CA LEU A 55 -11.13 -3.03 6.78
C LEU A 55 -10.47 -2.71 5.44
N VAL A 56 -10.55 -1.45 5.03
CA VAL A 56 -10.10 -0.97 3.71
C VAL A 56 -8.80 -0.18 3.83
N GLY A 57 -8.70 0.65 4.88
CA GLY A 57 -7.54 1.53 5.09
C GLY A 57 -7.30 2.49 3.92
N ALA A 58 -6.06 2.87 3.72
CA ALA A 58 -5.60 3.64 2.57
C ALA A 58 -5.43 2.74 1.33
N ALA A 59 -6.53 2.16 0.86
CA ALA A 59 -6.52 1.16 -0.19
C ALA A 59 -6.01 1.71 -1.52
N HIS A 60 -5.43 0.82 -2.32
CA HIS A 60 -5.00 1.09 -3.69
C HIS A 60 -6.11 1.75 -4.52
N ALA A 61 -5.73 2.74 -5.31
CA ALA A 61 -6.58 3.56 -6.18
C ALA A 61 -7.50 4.58 -5.47
N LEU A 62 -7.57 4.63 -4.13
CA LEU A 62 -8.30 5.70 -3.44
C LEU A 62 -7.68 7.09 -3.66
N GLU A 63 -6.35 7.15 -3.83
CA GLU A 63 -5.63 8.40 -4.12
C GLU A 63 -6.08 9.07 -5.43
N ILE A 64 -6.63 8.30 -6.37
CA ILE A 64 -7.15 8.83 -7.65
C ILE A 64 -8.24 9.88 -7.40
N LEU A 65 -9.11 9.66 -6.42
CA LEU A 65 -10.15 10.63 -6.04
C LEU A 65 -9.53 11.95 -5.55
N PHE A 66 -8.40 11.87 -4.86
CA PHE A 66 -7.68 13.03 -4.33
C PHE A 66 -6.90 13.77 -5.42
N VAL A 67 -6.25 13.04 -6.32
CA VAL A 67 -5.52 13.62 -7.46
C VAL A 67 -6.47 14.41 -8.36
N PHE A 68 -7.67 13.88 -8.63
CA PHE A 68 -8.63 14.54 -9.52
C PHE A 68 -9.66 15.40 -8.78
N GLY A 69 -9.72 15.36 -7.45
CA GLY A 69 -10.67 16.15 -6.65
C GLY A 69 -12.13 15.76 -6.86
N THR A 70 -12.41 14.51 -7.19
CA THR A 70 -13.75 14.04 -7.61
C THR A 70 -14.67 13.69 -6.44
N PHE A 71 -14.68 14.54 -5.40
CA PHE A 71 -15.50 14.30 -4.19
C PHE A 71 -16.95 14.82 -4.29
N GLU A 72 -17.29 15.52 -5.35
CA GLU A 72 -18.62 16.16 -5.48
C GLU A 72 -19.75 15.16 -5.72
N ASN A 73 -19.41 13.93 -6.17
CA ASN A 73 -20.41 12.88 -6.32
C ASN A 73 -21.00 12.51 -4.95
N PHE A 74 -22.34 12.71 -4.82
CA PHE A 74 -23.06 12.48 -3.57
C PHE A 74 -22.88 11.04 -3.04
N ILE A 75 -22.85 10.05 -3.92
CA ILE A 75 -22.70 8.63 -3.55
C ILE A 75 -21.31 8.41 -2.94
N ILE A 76 -20.27 8.86 -3.63
CA ILE A 76 -18.88 8.76 -3.16
C ILE A 76 -18.73 9.47 -1.81
N ARG A 77 -19.23 10.71 -1.73
CA ARG A 77 -19.18 11.51 -0.50
C ARG A 77 -19.89 10.84 0.68
N SER A 78 -21.10 10.33 0.46
CA SER A 78 -21.89 9.72 1.53
C SER A 78 -21.35 8.35 1.97
N PHE A 79 -20.65 7.64 1.09
CA PHE A 79 -20.09 6.34 1.36
C PHE A 79 -18.72 6.42 2.05
N LEU A 80 -17.82 7.29 1.56
CA LEU A 80 -16.44 7.33 2.04
C LEU A 80 -16.26 8.19 3.30
N PHE A 81 -16.96 9.34 3.40
CA PHE A 81 -16.64 10.34 4.42
C PHE A 81 -17.61 10.32 5.60
N GLY A 82 -17.05 10.31 6.79
CA GLY A 82 -17.77 10.53 8.04
C GLY A 82 -17.89 12.02 8.41
N ARG A 83 -18.47 12.28 9.59
CA ARG A 83 -18.49 13.64 10.14
C ARG A 83 -17.07 14.06 10.49
N GLY A 84 -16.62 15.17 9.89
CA GLY A 84 -15.32 15.76 10.17
C GLY A 84 -14.19 15.33 9.24
N SER A 85 -14.28 14.20 8.53
CA SER A 85 -13.20 13.76 7.63
C SER A 85 -13.26 14.40 6.23
N TYR A 86 -14.42 14.89 5.79
CA TYR A 86 -14.59 15.45 4.46
C TYR A 86 -13.75 16.72 4.20
N ALA A 87 -13.80 17.70 5.10
CA ALA A 87 -13.05 18.95 4.90
C ALA A 87 -11.53 18.75 4.91
N PRO A 88 -10.93 17.97 5.85
CA PRO A 88 -9.53 17.57 5.79
C PRO A 88 -9.15 16.81 4.51
N ALA A 89 -10.00 15.90 4.03
CA ALA A 89 -9.76 15.18 2.78
C ALA A 89 -9.76 16.11 1.56
N VAL A 90 -10.69 17.05 1.48
CA VAL A 90 -10.71 18.09 0.42
C VAL A 90 -9.43 18.95 0.48
N GLN A 91 -8.96 19.30 1.68
CA GLN A 91 -7.70 20.04 1.82
C GLN A 91 -6.50 19.20 1.40
N LEU A 92 -6.43 17.92 1.78
CA LEU A 92 -5.40 16.99 1.34
C LEU A 92 -5.40 16.87 -0.19
N SER A 93 -6.58 16.72 -0.81
CA SER A 93 -6.72 16.69 -2.27
C SER A 93 -6.14 17.93 -2.94
N LYS A 94 -6.44 19.14 -2.45
CA LYS A 94 -5.87 20.39 -2.98
C LYS A 94 -4.35 20.40 -2.87
N ASN A 95 -3.80 19.91 -1.77
CA ASN A 95 -2.36 19.82 -1.56
C ASN A 95 -1.72 18.83 -2.55
N ILE A 96 -2.35 17.66 -2.75
CA ILE A 96 -1.91 16.66 -3.74
C ILE A 96 -1.92 17.27 -5.14
N GLN A 97 -3.02 17.88 -5.56
CA GLN A 97 -3.12 18.56 -6.85
C GLN A 97 -2.04 19.64 -7.04
N SER A 98 -1.72 20.38 -5.98
CA SER A 98 -0.65 21.38 -6.00
C SER A 98 0.72 20.77 -6.28
N TYR A 99 1.06 19.63 -5.66
CA TYR A 99 2.30 18.91 -5.94
C TYR A 99 2.33 18.35 -7.37
N TRP A 100 1.25 17.67 -7.80
CA TRP A 100 1.15 17.12 -9.15
C TRP A 100 1.27 18.19 -10.23
N ALA A 101 0.57 19.31 -10.05
CA ALA A 101 0.66 20.44 -10.98
C ALA A 101 2.09 21.04 -11.01
N GLU A 102 2.74 21.22 -9.87
CA GLU A 102 4.12 21.71 -9.84
C GLU A 102 5.08 20.75 -10.53
N PHE A 103 4.95 19.45 -10.28
CA PHE A 103 5.74 18.44 -10.96
C PHE A 103 5.53 18.46 -12.48
N ALA A 104 4.27 18.54 -12.93
CA ALA A 104 3.95 18.60 -14.37
C ALA A 104 4.57 19.81 -15.06
N TYR A 105 4.68 20.96 -14.38
CA TYR A 105 5.25 22.18 -14.95
C TYR A 105 6.78 22.26 -14.89
N THR A 106 7.39 21.68 -13.84
CA THR A 106 8.82 21.91 -13.54
C THR A 106 9.66 20.64 -13.48
N GLY A 107 9.03 19.46 -13.48
CA GLY A 107 9.69 18.17 -13.22
C GLY A 107 10.01 17.93 -11.75
N LYS A 108 9.63 18.83 -10.84
CA LYS A 108 9.93 18.73 -9.40
C LYS A 108 8.71 19.16 -8.58
N PRO A 109 8.19 18.32 -7.69
CA PRO A 109 6.99 18.68 -6.90
C PRO A 109 7.30 19.77 -5.86
N GLY A 110 8.51 19.77 -5.30
CA GLY A 110 9.02 20.80 -4.39
C GLY A 110 8.09 21.04 -3.20
N LYS A 111 7.62 22.29 -3.04
CA LYS A 111 6.64 22.69 -2.02
C LYS A 111 5.24 22.97 -2.59
N GLY A 112 4.92 22.34 -3.75
CA GLY A 112 3.70 22.60 -4.49
C GLY A 112 3.70 23.95 -5.22
N ARG A 113 2.60 24.26 -5.93
CA ARG A 113 2.45 25.50 -6.73
C ARG A 113 2.62 26.77 -5.90
N GLU A 114 1.97 26.82 -4.74
CA GLU A 114 1.98 27.98 -3.85
C GLU A 114 3.22 28.06 -2.95
N LYS A 115 4.14 27.09 -3.03
CA LYS A 115 5.39 27.01 -2.26
C LYS A 115 5.19 27.00 -0.73
N ASN A 116 4.04 26.62 -0.24
CA ASN A 116 3.64 26.65 1.16
C ASN A 116 3.46 25.27 1.81
N LEU A 117 3.65 24.20 1.03
CA LEU A 117 3.55 22.81 1.50
C LEU A 117 4.90 22.30 2.01
N PRO A 118 4.94 21.18 2.76
CA PRO A 118 6.17 20.48 3.07
C PRO A 118 6.99 20.20 1.81
N LEU A 119 8.32 20.21 1.91
CA LEU A 119 9.17 19.87 0.79
C LEU A 119 9.02 18.39 0.44
N TRP A 120 8.60 18.08 -0.79
CA TRP A 120 8.71 16.75 -1.35
C TRP A 120 10.10 16.60 -1.96
N SER A 121 11.01 16.00 -1.18
CA SER A 121 12.38 15.70 -1.59
C SER A 121 12.40 14.52 -2.57
N ASN A 122 13.39 14.48 -3.44
CA ASN A 122 13.67 13.30 -4.27
C ASN A 122 14.13 12.12 -3.41
N TRP A 123 13.96 10.92 -3.94
CA TRP A 123 14.46 9.69 -3.32
C TRP A 123 15.95 9.77 -3.03
N SER A 124 16.35 9.49 -1.79
CA SER A 124 17.76 9.48 -1.37
C SER A 124 18.16 8.12 -0.82
N GLU A 125 19.35 7.66 -1.17
CA GLU A 125 19.91 6.40 -0.64
C GLU A 125 20.16 6.47 0.89
N THR A 126 20.42 7.66 1.43
CA THR A 126 20.85 7.85 2.82
C THR A 126 19.95 8.77 3.64
N GLY A 127 18.84 9.23 3.06
CA GLY A 127 17.94 10.17 3.71
C GLY A 127 16.49 9.92 3.31
N ASP A 128 15.77 11.00 3.10
CA ASP A 128 14.35 10.93 2.70
C ASP A 128 14.12 10.03 1.50
N LYS A 129 13.08 9.22 1.56
CA LYS A 129 12.70 8.28 0.52
C LYS A 129 11.44 8.74 -0.21
N TYR A 130 10.37 9.00 0.51
CA TYR A 130 9.07 9.30 -0.07
C TYR A 130 8.26 10.25 0.79
N LEU A 131 7.29 10.91 0.13
CA LEU A 131 6.32 11.75 0.82
C LEU A 131 5.13 10.91 1.29
N ILE A 132 4.77 11.05 2.55
CA ILE A 132 3.51 10.54 3.09
C ILE A 132 2.43 11.59 2.83
N LEU A 133 1.35 11.17 2.16
CA LEU A 133 0.17 11.96 1.85
C LEU A 133 -0.94 11.57 2.81
N ASP A 134 -1.08 12.35 3.87
CA ASP A 134 -1.98 12.08 4.98
C ASP A 134 -2.73 13.35 5.39
N SER A 135 -3.88 13.21 6.03
CA SER A 135 -4.70 14.33 6.43
C SER A 135 -4.21 14.99 7.71
N SER A 136 -4.72 16.19 7.98
CA SER A 136 -4.44 16.91 9.23
C SER A 136 -5.12 16.29 10.47
N LEU A 137 -5.96 15.29 10.29
CA LEU A 137 -6.59 14.55 11.39
C LEU A 137 -5.63 13.54 12.02
N ASP A 138 -4.64 13.09 11.27
CA ASP A 138 -3.55 12.28 11.76
C ASP A 138 -2.22 13.09 11.74
N LYS A 139 -1.18 12.63 11.09
CA LYS A 139 0.17 13.27 11.13
C LYS A 139 0.41 14.25 9.99
N GLY A 140 -0.51 14.34 9.04
CA GLY A 140 -0.40 15.23 7.90
C GLY A 140 0.71 14.85 6.91
N ILE A 141 0.91 15.72 5.92
CA ILE A 141 1.91 15.52 4.86
C ILE A 141 3.32 15.66 5.45
N ARG A 142 4.17 14.65 5.23
CA ARG A 142 5.54 14.61 5.76
C ARG A 142 6.44 13.72 4.91
N MET A 143 7.76 13.97 4.94
CA MET A 143 8.74 13.03 4.39
C MET A 143 8.95 11.83 5.33
N SER A 144 9.39 10.71 4.73
CA SER A 144 9.79 9.50 5.44
C SER A 144 11.06 8.92 4.83
N ASP A 145 11.93 8.38 5.68
CA ASP A 145 13.13 7.63 5.33
C ASP A 145 12.92 6.11 5.46
N GLU A 146 11.71 5.65 5.78
CA GLU A 146 11.36 4.27 6.00
C GLU A 146 11.53 3.43 4.72
N GLU A 147 12.31 2.38 4.81
CA GLU A 147 12.53 1.42 3.73
C GLU A 147 12.33 -0.01 4.25
N TYR A 148 11.57 -0.80 3.52
CA TYR A 148 11.37 -2.21 3.84
C TYR A 148 12.21 -3.07 2.91
N THR A 149 13.16 -3.81 3.49
CA THR A 149 13.90 -4.85 2.75
C THR A 149 13.18 -6.19 2.88
N VAL A 150 13.41 -7.08 1.90
CA VAL A 150 12.91 -8.47 1.97
C VAL A 150 13.38 -9.15 3.26
N ASP A 151 14.65 -8.98 3.65
CA ASP A 151 15.20 -9.58 4.87
C ASP A 151 14.52 -9.04 6.15
N PHE A 152 14.24 -7.73 6.20
CA PHE A 152 13.50 -7.11 7.30
C PHE A 152 12.11 -7.72 7.43
N LEU A 153 11.37 -7.81 6.33
CA LEU A 153 10.00 -8.33 6.30
C LEU A 153 9.97 -9.83 6.65
N LEU A 154 10.85 -10.65 6.07
CA LEU A 154 10.95 -12.07 6.39
C LEU A 154 11.33 -12.31 7.86
N SER A 155 12.30 -11.56 8.37
CA SER A 155 12.71 -11.66 9.78
C SER A 155 11.60 -11.22 10.74
N GLY A 156 10.83 -10.20 10.37
CA GLY A 156 9.65 -9.74 11.10
C GLY A 156 8.56 -10.81 11.12
N LEU A 157 8.19 -11.32 9.95
CA LEU A 157 7.16 -12.34 9.78
C LEU A 157 7.51 -13.61 10.59
N ALA A 158 8.75 -14.09 10.53
CA ALA A 158 9.18 -15.27 11.28
C ALA A 158 9.01 -15.11 12.79
N LYS A 159 9.15 -13.89 13.32
CA LYS A 159 9.09 -13.59 14.77
C LYS A 159 7.73 -13.08 15.22
N ASP A 160 6.80 -12.84 14.32
CA ASP A 160 5.50 -12.26 14.65
C ASP A 160 4.66 -13.25 15.47
N LYS A 161 4.29 -12.81 16.68
CA LYS A 161 3.50 -13.62 17.62
C LYS A 161 1.98 -13.54 17.39
N ARG A 162 1.54 -12.66 16.48
CA ARG A 162 0.14 -12.54 16.08
C ARG A 162 -0.30 -13.69 15.16
N LEU A 163 0.67 -14.36 14.54
CA LEU A 163 0.50 -15.43 13.59
C LEU A 163 1.07 -16.75 14.14
N SER A 164 0.35 -17.85 13.95
CA SER A 164 0.90 -19.20 14.09
C SER A 164 1.93 -19.48 12.97
N ASP A 165 2.74 -20.51 13.13
CA ASP A 165 3.75 -20.84 12.12
C ASP A 165 3.13 -21.26 10.77
N VAL A 166 1.94 -21.87 10.79
CA VAL A 166 1.18 -22.17 9.56
C VAL A 166 0.71 -20.88 8.90
N GLU A 167 0.10 -19.95 9.64
CA GLU A 167 -0.39 -18.67 9.12
C GLU A 167 0.74 -17.80 8.56
N LYS A 168 1.95 -17.86 9.13
CA LYS A 168 3.14 -17.19 8.56
C LYS A 168 3.49 -17.75 7.19
N CYS A 169 3.44 -19.07 7.03
CA CYS A 169 3.69 -19.70 5.73
C CYS A 169 2.57 -19.38 4.73
N GLU A 170 1.31 -19.39 5.13
CA GLU A 170 0.18 -18.98 4.28
C GLU A 170 0.29 -17.53 3.82
N THR A 171 0.67 -16.64 4.74
CA THR A 171 0.93 -15.23 4.42
C THR A 171 2.04 -15.10 3.39
N LEU A 172 3.18 -15.77 3.61
CA LEU A 172 4.31 -15.73 2.67
C LEU A 172 3.96 -16.37 1.33
N PHE A 173 3.17 -17.44 1.34
CA PHE A 173 2.69 -18.10 0.12
C PHE A 173 1.83 -17.15 -0.72
N GLY A 174 0.84 -16.49 -0.10
CA GLY A 174 0.00 -15.50 -0.78
C GLY A 174 0.81 -14.36 -1.39
N ILE A 175 1.87 -13.91 -0.70
CA ILE A 175 2.79 -12.89 -1.20
C ILE A 175 3.63 -13.43 -2.38
N SER A 176 4.13 -14.67 -2.29
CA SER A 176 4.99 -15.27 -3.35
C SER A 176 4.24 -15.58 -4.64
N TYR A 177 2.92 -15.75 -4.54
CA TYR A 177 2.07 -16.01 -5.70
C TYR A 177 1.83 -14.75 -6.55
N ASP A 178 2.07 -13.56 -6.00
CA ASP A 178 2.01 -12.31 -6.75
C ASP A 178 3.37 -12.06 -7.44
N ASP A 179 3.39 -12.23 -8.76
CA ASP A 179 4.57 -12.06 -9.62
C ASP A 179 5.11 -10.62 -9.51
N GLY A 180 6.02 -10.37 -8.61
CA GLY A 180 6.61 -9.03 -8.45
C GLY A 180 7.08 -8.73 -7.04
N THR A 181 6.71 -9.53 -6.06
CA THR A 181 7.07 -9.29 -4.65
C THR A 181 8.53 -9.61 -4.31
N GLY A 182 9.28 -10.25 -5.22
CA GLY A 182 10.65 -10.68 -4.99
C GLY A 182 10.80 -11.92 -4.08
N VAL A 183 9.68 -12.51 -3.65
CA VAL A 183 9.68 -13.78 -2.88
C VAL A 183 9.70 -14.95 -3.84
N SER A 184 10.88 -15.51 -4.08
CA SER A 184 11.06 -16.69 -4.93
C SER A 184 10.71 -17.99 -4.18
N ASP A 185 10.44 -19.06 -4.94
CA ASP A 185 10.27 -20.41 -4.38
C ASP A 185 11.41 -20.82 -3.45
N LYS A 186 12.65 -20.40 -3.75
CA LYS A 186 13.81 -20.67 -2.90
C LYS A 186 13.66 -19.99 -1.54
N ILE A 187 13.21 -18.75 -1.50
CA ILE A 187 12.99 -17.98 -0.26
C ILE A 187 11.88 -18.66 0.53
N PHE A 188 10.75 -18.95 -0.12
CA PHE A 188 9.62 -19.64 0.52
C PHE A 188 10.03 -20.99 1.12
N ASN A 189 10.71 -21.83 0.34
CA ASN A 189 11.13 -23.16 0.79
C ASN A 189 12.19 -23.13 1.90
N SER A 190 12.97 -22.07 2.02
CA SER A 190 13.97 -21.91 3.10
C SER A 190 13.43 -21.18 4.34
N PHE A 191 12.26 -20.57 4.25
CA PHE A 191 11.69 -19.78 5.33
C PHE A 191 11.45 -20.61 6.58
N MET A 192 11.77 -20.05 7.75
CA MET A 192 11.68 -20.71 9.05
C MET A 192 12.38 -22.09 9.09
N ASN A 193 13.60 -22.16 8.50
CA ASN A 193 14.40 -23.39 8.38
C ASN A 193 13.71 -24.50 7.57
N GLY A 194 12.93 -24.15 6.58
CA GLY A 194 12.26 -25.11 5.70
C GLY A 194 10.87 -25.54 6.18
N PHE A 195 10.37 -24.98 7.28
CA PHE A 195 9.05 -25.36 7.81
C PHE A 195 7.93 -25.22 6.78
N CYS A 196 7.98 -24.18 5.93
CA CYS A 196 6.95 -23.95 4.92
C CYS A 196 7.00 -24.97 3.77
N SER A 197 8.14 -25.58 3.48
CA SER A 197 8.27 -26.60 2.42
C SER A 197 7.51 -27.89 2.74
N ASP A 198 7.30 -28.17 4.03
CA ASP A 198 6.61 -29.37 4.49
C ASP A 198 5.07 -29.23 4.44
N ILE A 199 4.57 -28.00 4.20
CA ILE A 199 3.15 -27.72 4.08
C ILE A 199 2.71 -27.92 2.62
N ASN A 200 1.75 -28.81 2.39
CA ASN A 200 1.26 -29.09 1.04
C ASN A 200 0.29 -28.00 0.54
N TYR A 201 0.83 -26.96 -0.08
CA TYR A 201 0.06 -25.84 -0.65
C TYR A 201 -0.65 -26.16 -1.98
N THR A 202 -0.31 -27.25 -2.63
CA THR A 202 -0.95 -27.66 -3.91
C THR A 202 -2.46 -27.78 -3.72
N ARG A 203 -2.90 -28.34 -2.60
CA ARG A 203 -4.31 -28.48 -2.27
C ARG A 203 -5.00 -27.13 -2.01
N THR A 204 -4.30 -26.16 -1.46
CA THR A 204 -4.83 -24.81 -1.20
C THR A 204 -5.01 -24.04 -2.51
N ILE A 205 -4.10 -24.17 -3.46
CA ILE A 205 -4.23 -23.61 -4.80
C ILE A 205 -5.42 -24.20 -5.55
N GLU A 206 -5.63 -25.51 -5.45
CA GLU A 206 -6.77 -26.20 -6.08
C GLU A 206 -8.11 -25.66 -5.53
N ILE A 207 -8.20 -25.42 -4.22
CA ILE A 207 -9.39 -24.86 -3.58
C ILE A 207 -9.63 -23.42 -4.03
N ILE A 208 -8.60 -22.56 -4.04
CA ILE A 208 -8.71 -21.16 -4.47
C ILE A 208 -9.10 -21.07 -5.95
N ASN A 209 -8.51 -21.90 -6.80
CA ASN A 209 -8.85 -21.95 -8.22
C ASN A 209 -10.27 -22.50 -8.46
N ALA A 210 -10.70 -23.48 -7.68
CA ALA A 210 -12.07 -24.00 -7.75
C ALA A 210 -13.10 -22.95 -7.32
N ASP A 211 -12.84 -22.17 -6.27
CA ASP A 211 -13.70 -21.09 -5.81
C ASP A 211 -13.74 -19.92 -6.83
N ARG A 212 -12.60 -19.55 -7.41
CA ARG A 212 -12.56 -18.54 -8.49
C ARG A 212 -13.36 -18.98 -9.71
N THR A 213 -13.27 -20.23 -10.09
CA THR A 213 -14.04 -20.79 -11.22
C THR A 213 -15.54 -20.78 -10.91
N ARG A 214 -15.93 -21.05 -9.67
CA ARG A 214 -17.32 -21.00 -9.20
C ARG A 214 -17.91 -19.60 -9.29
N ILE A 215 -17.19 -18.58 -8.80
CA ILE A 215 -17.60 -17.18 -8.86
C ILE A 215 -17.77 -16.71 -10.31
N THR A 216 -16.95 -17.19 -11.23
CA THR A 216 -17.05 -16.84 -12.65
C THR A 216 -18.29 -17.47 -13.31
N ILE A 217 -18.62 -18.72 -12.95
CA ILE A 217 -19.80 -19.43 -13.49
C ILE A 217 -21.10 -18.80 -12.95
N ASP A 218 -21.16 -18.47 -11.65
CA ASP A 218 -22.34 -17.84 -11.04
C ASP A 218 -22.63 -16.45 -11.65
N ASN A 219 -21.60 -15.71 -12.10
CA ASN A 219 -21.76 -14.42 -12.78
C ASN A 219 -22.17 -14.56 -14.27
N GLU A 220 -21.95 -15.69 -14.91
CA GLU A 220 -22.38 -15.95 -16.29
C GLU A 220 -23.83 -16.45 -16.38
N GLU A 221 -24.38 -17.03 -15.31
CA GLU A 221 -25.78 -17.47 -15.24
C GLU A 221 -26.77 -16.34 -14.88
N GLU A 222 -26.29 -15.19 -14.40
CA GLU A 222 -27.12 -13.99 -14.07
C GLU A 222 -27.20 -12.95 -15.21
N THR A 223 -26.60 -13.21 -16.38
CA THR A 223 -26.66 -12.31 -17.57
C THR A 223 -27.52 -12.92 -18.68
#